data_7c0332c81535106f3ce056d68e899dcd
#
_entry.id   7c0332c81535106f3ce056d68e899dcd
#
_cell.length_a   1.000
_cell.length_b   1.000
_cell.length_c   1.000
_cell.angle_alpha   90.00
_cell.angle_beta   90.00
_cell.angle_gamma   90.00
#
_symmetry.space_group_name_H-M   'P 1'
#
loop_
_entity.id
_entity.type
_entity.pdbx_description
1 polymer ?
#
loop_
_entity_poly.entity_id
_entity_poly.type
_entity_poly.pdbx_seq_one_letter_code
_entity_poly.pdbx_strand_id
1 'polypeptide(L)'
;TFITGMSPGGHGITDFVVRDPKTYLPVFSIFENTEPDVVFSVGDVHLPIKGGGPVNRRHGTPFWSYLTERGIPAWVSKIPTNYPVDDTATMAISGMGTPDLADAYGLFSYFTSDPFEDYAGMEGGTVQYVDVNDNVVHANLLGPVNGLKTLQDDSRDPFINTTKIPFTVYLDPDADGVRLDIQGSSILLKRGQYSPWVSVEFELLPIVGTVRGNARFLVKEVGPHFKLYVTPINIDPSEPAMPISTPGDFSREIYEDLGFFYTQGMSEDTKALDQGVLNDEEFAAQAQFVYDERMMLFEHELERFKKLDRGFLFFYFSSVDLGTHMFWRMMDEEH
;
A
#
# COMPACT_ATOMS: atom_id res chain seq x y z
N THR A 1 -16.25 -1.93 17.05
CA THR A 1 -17.05 -1.45 18.21
C THR A 1 -16.88 0.05 18.44
N PHE A 2 -15.63 0.58 18.53
CA PHE A 2 -15.37 1.98 18.83
C PHE A 2 -16.08 2.96 17.87
N ILE A 3 -16.02 2.71 16.55
CA ILE A 3 -16.55 3.61 15.53
C ILE A 3 -18.07 3.75 15.60
N THR A 4 -18.80 2.67 15.85
CA THR A 4 -20.26 2.64 15.73
C THR A 4 -20.99 2.45 17.07
N GLY A 5 -20.27 2.16 18.15
CA GLY A 5 -20.88 1.76 19.43
C GLY A 5 -21.58 0.39 19.42
N MET A 6 -21.52 -0.33 18.28
CA MET A 6 -22.18 -1.64 18.12
C MET A 6 -21.22 -2.76 18.50
N SER A 7 -21.79 -3.92 18.89
CA SER A 7 -21.02 -5.15 19.07
C SER A 7 -20.52 -5.69 17.72
N PRO A 8 -19.53 -6.60 17.68
CA PRO A 8 -19.07 -7.25 16.45
C PRO A 8 -20.19 -7.85 15.62
N GLY A 9 -21.16 -8.50 16.22
CA GLY A 9 -22.34 -9.01 15.51
C GLY A 9 -23.23 -7.93 14.91
N GLY A 10 -23.19 -6.70 15.46
CA GLY A 10 -23.94 -5.57 14.94
C GLY A 10 -23.24 -4.86 13.79
N HIS A 11 -21.92 -4.60 13.92
CA HIS A 11 -21.18 -3.93 12.84
C HIS A 11 -20.60 -4.90 11.79
N GLY A 12 -20.67 -6.21 11.99
CA GLY A 12 -20.32 -7.23 11.01
C GLY A 12 -18.82 -7.56 10.90
N ILE A 13 -17.95 -6.87 11.60
CA ILE A 13 -16.50 -7.08 11.56
C ILE A 13 -16.06 -7.76 12.85
N THR A 14 -15.75 -9.04 12.80
CA THR A 14 -15.29 -9.84 13.94
C THR A 14 -13.79 -10.08 13.93
N ASP A 15 -13.18 -10.11 12.74
CA ASP A 15 -11.77 -10.29 12.50
C ASP A 15 -11.42 -9.72 11.12
N PHE A 16 -10.14 -9.67 10.73
CA PHE A 16 -9.71 -9.26 9.39
C PHE A 16 -10.19 -10.21 8.30
N VAL A 17 -10.14 -11.51 8.56
CA VAL A 17 -10.62 -12.56 7.67
C VAL A 17 -11.76 -13.27 8.36
N VAL A 18 -12.90 -13.37 7.68
CA VAL A 18 -14.07 -14.07 8.16
C VAL A 18 -14.52 -15.12 7.14
N ARG A 19 -15.26 -16.11 7.62
CA ARG A 19 -15.85 -17.11 6.74
C ARG A 19 -17.16 -16.57 6.15
N ASP A 20 -17.23 -16.50 4.83
CA ASP A 20 -18.49 -16.17 4.14
C ASP A 20 -19.54 -17.25 4.44
N PRO A 21 -20.69 -16.88 5.00
CA PRO A 21 -21.74 -17.87 5.33
C PRO A 21 -22.38 -18.54 4.11
N LYS A 22 -22.24 -17.99 2.91
CA LYS A 22 -22.80 -18.54 1.66
C LYS A 22 -21.86 -19.50 0.96
N THR A 23 -20.60 -19.09 0.79
CA THR A 23 -19.58 -19.84 0.04
C THR A 23 -18.73 -20.70 0.94
N TYR A 24 -18.70 -20.42 2.24
CA TYR A 24 -17.80 -21.01 3.24
C TYR A 24 -16.31 -20.74 3.01
N LEU A 25 -15.98 -19.88 2.08
CA LEU A 25 -14.62 -19.45 1.79
C LEU A 25 -14.18 -18.31 2.73
N PRO A 26 -12.89 -18.17 3.00
CA PRO A 26 -12.37 -17.00 3.70
C PRO A 26 -12.55 -15.76 2.84
N VAL A 27 -13.03 -14.69 3.46
CA VAL A 27 -13.18 -13.38 2.82
C VAL A 27 -12.65 -12.29 3.74
N PHE A 28 -12.12 -11.23 3.14
CA PHE A 28 -11.71 -10.07 3.89
C PHE A 28 -12.92 -9.32 4.44
N SER A 29 -12.87 -8.91 5.70
CA SER A 29 -14.05 -8.40 6.40
C SER A 29 -14.23 -6.89 6.33
N ILE A 30 -13.19 -6.12 5.98
CA ILE A 30 -13.22 -4.65 6.07
C ILE A 30 -13.93 -4.04 4.87
N PHE A 31 -13.56 -4.47 3.66
CA PHE A 31 -14.20 -4.02 2.44
C PHE A 31 -14.34 -5.16 1.42
N GLU A 32 -15.13 -4.93 0.40
CA GLU A 32 -15.24 -5.79 -0.78
C GLU A 32 -15.26 -4.93 -2.04
N ASN A 33 -14.71 -5.45 -3.12
CA ASN A 33 -14.88 -4.84 -4.43
C ASN A 33 -16.17 -5.37 -5.08
N THR A 34 -17.02 -4.45 -5.50
CA THR A 34 -18.24 -4.79 -6.23
C THR A 34 -17.99 -4.69 -7.73
N GLU A 35 -18.65 -5.57 -8.47
CA GLU A 35 -18.62 -5.53 -9.94
C GLU A 35 -19.35 -4.27 -10.46
N PRO A 36 -18.91 -3.71 -11.59
CA PRO A 36 -19.63 -2.61 -12.21
C PRO A 36 -20.98 -3.04 -12.75
N ASP A 37 -22.03 -2.20 -12.53
CA ASP A 37 -23.38 -2.42 -13.04
C ASP A 37 -23.45 -2.36 -14.57
N VAL A 38 -22.63 -1.50 -15.18
CA VAL A 38 -22.59 -1.27 -16.63
C VAL A 38 -21.15 -1.22 -17.10
N VAL A 39 -20.83 -2.11 -18.04
CA VAL A 39 -19.53 -2.17 -18.70
C VAL A 39 -19.70 -1.94 -20.19
N PHE A 40 -18.93 -1.02 -20.77
CA PHE A 40 -18.83 -0.84 -22.21
C PHE A 40 -17.63 -1.63 -22.73
N SER A 41 -17.85 -2.56 -23.66
CA SER A 41 -16.82 -3.45 -24.16
C SER A 41 -16.57 -3.25 -25.65
N VAL A 42 -15.30 -3.13 -26.04
CA VAL A 42 -14.87 -3.09 -27.44
C VAL A 42 -13.64 -3.99 -27.59
N GLY A 43 -13.79 -5.10 -28.31
CA GLY A 43 -12.76 -6.11 -28.41
C GLY A 43 -12.42 -6.71 -27.04
N ASP A 44 -11.15 -6.61 -26.66
CA ASP A 44 -10.62 -7.07 -25.37
C ASP A 44 -10.63 -5.99 -24.27
N VAL A 45 -11.17 -4.80 -24.56
CA VAL A 45 -11.24 -3.68 -23.61
C VAL A 45 -12.61 -3.59 -22.97
N HIS A 46 -12.65 -3.48 -21.64
CA HIS A 46 -13.84 -3.41 -20.82
C HIS A 46 -13.80 -2.16 -19.92
N LEU A 47 -14.59 -1.15 -20.26
CA LEU A 47 -14.66 0.11 -19.52
C LEU A 47 -15.85 0.11 -18.55
N PRO A 48 -15.63 0.17 -17.24
CA PRO A 48 -16.72 0.35 -16.28
C PRO A 48 -17.31 1.76 -16.45
N ILE A 49 -18.62 1.82 -16.76
CA ILE A 49 -19.33 3.08 -16.97
C ILE A 49 -20.12 3.49 -15.73
N LYS A 50 -20.61 2.51 -14.98
CA LYS A 50 -21.44 2.75 -13.80
C LYS A 50 -21.29 1.64 -12.78
N GLY A 51 -21.25 2.04 -11.50
CA GLY A 51 -21.10 1.11 -10.39
C GLY A 51 -19.67 0.53 -10.30
N GLY A 52 -19.51 -0.42 -9.43
CA GLY A 52 -18.21 -1.04 -9.15
C GLY A 52 -17.34 -0.25 -8.17
N GLY A 53 -16.33 -0.94 -7.66
CA GLY A 53 -15.37 -0.36 -6.73
C GLY A 53 -15.51 -0.84 -5.28
N PRO A 54 -14.65 -0.33 -4.40
CA PRO A 54 -14.61 -0.78 -3.01
C PRO A 54 -15.84 -0.29 -2.22
N VAL A 55 -16.39 -1.18 -1.39
CA VAL A 55 -17.50 -0.89 -0.47
C VAL A 55 -17.09 -1.34 0.93
N ASN A 56 -17.21 -0.45 1.91
CA ASN A 56 -16.94 -0.76 3.30
C ASN A 56 -17.98 -1.75 3.84
N ARG A 57 -17.53 -2.84 4.44
CA ARG A 57 -18.41 -3.90 4.99
C ARG A 57 -18.87 -3.62 6.43
N ARG A 58 -18.37 -2.57 7.05
CA ARG A 58 -18.79 -2.17 8.39
C ARG A 58 -20.22 -1.65 8.36
N HIS A 59 -21.09 -2.27 9.13
CA HIS A 59 -22.45 -1.79 9.36
C HIS A 59 -22.50 -0.76 10.48
N GLY A 60 -23.55 0.07 10.47
CA GLY A 60 -23.82 1.09 11.47
C GLY A 60 -23.21 2.44 11.13
N THR A 61 -23.80 3.48 11.74
CA THR A 61 -23.38 4.86 11.57
C THR A 61 -22.14 5.15 12.41
N PRO A 62 -21.06 5.69 11.85
CA PRO A 62 -19.92 6.08 12.63
C PRO A 62 -20.24 7.27 13.54
N PHE A 63 -19.65 7.34 14.72
CA PHE A 63 -19.99 8.36 15.72
C PHE A 63 -19.73 9.79 15.24
N TRP A 64 -18.77 10.00 14.37
CA TRP A 64 -18.46 11.33 13.82
C TRP A 64 -19.56 11.88 12.94
N SER A 65 -20.40 11.03 12.31
CA SER A 65 -21.59 11.49 11.57
C SER A 65 -22.55 12.27 12.47
N TYR A 66 -22.74 11.80 13.71
CA TYR A 66 -23.56 12.52 14.69
C TYR A 66 -22.96 13.85 15.13
N LEU A 67 -21.64 14.01 15.06
CA LEU A 67 -20.94 15.26 15.34
C LEU A 67 -21.14 16.25 14.19
N THR A 68 -20.86 15.81 12.97
CA THR A 68 -20.97 16.66 11.78
C THR A 68 -22.40 17.11 11.50
N GLU A 69 -23.40 16.25 11.71
CA GLU A 69 -24.84 16.61 11.67
C GLU A 69 -25.19 17.75 12.66
N ARG A 70 -24.44 17.90 13.75
CA ARG A 70 -24.61 18.97 14.75
C ARG A 70 -23.67 20.15 14.54
N GLY A 71 -23.03 20.23 13.39
CA GLY A 71 -22.10 21.29 13.05
C GLY A 71 -20.82 21.28 13.90
N ILE A 72 -20.41 20.10 14.39
CA ILE A 72 -19.13 19.89 15.08
C ILE A 72 -18.18 19.21 14.09
N PRO A 73 -17.14 19.92 13.62
CA PRO A 73 -16.17 19.33 12.71
C PRO A 73 -15.52 18.08 13.31
N ALA A 74 -15.43 17.00 12.52
CA ALA A 74 -14.80 15.77 12.91
C ALA A 74 -13.69 15.42 11.91
N TRP A 75 -12.46 15.35 12.40
CA TRP A 75 -11.27 14.97 11.65
C TRP A 75 -10.83 13.59 12.11
N VAL A 76 -10.73 12.67 11.15
CA VAL A 76 -10.53 11.24 11.45
C VAL A 76 -9.45 10.68 10.53
N SER A 77 -8.24 10.59 11.06
CA SER A 77 -7.08 10.16 10.28
C SER A 77 -6.59 8.78 10.70
N LYS A 78 -6.40 7.92 9.71
CA LYS A 78 -5.81 6.57 9.82
C LYS A 78 -6.59 5.58 10.70
N ILE A 79 -7.85 5.87 11.07
CA ILE A 79 -8.64 4.93 11.89
C ILE A 79 -8.81 3.58 11.18
N PRO A 80 -8.64 2.44 11.88
CA PRO A 80 -8.88 1.12 11.32
C PRO A 80 -10.32 0.95 10.80
N THR A 81 -10.48 0.11 9.76
CA THR A 81 -11.79 -0.22 9.16
C THR A 81 -12.55 0.97 8.55
N ASN A 82 -11.82 1.99 8.09
CA ASN A 82 -12.38 3.15 7.38
C ASN A 82 -11.82 3.23 5.94
N TYR A 83 -11.92 2.12 5.22
CA TYR A 83 -11.69 2.07 3.79
C TYR A 83 -12.84 1.31 3.09
N PRO A 84 -13.36 1.80 1.96
CA PRO A 84 -13.19 3.18 1.51
C PRO A 84 -13.58 4.17 2.60
N VAL A 85 -12.97 5.36 2.53
CA VAL A 85 -13.15 6.36 3.59
C VAL A 85 -14.60 6.82 3.68
N ASP A 86 -15.10 6.95 4.92
CA ASP A 86 -16.46 7.43 5.17
C ASP A 86 -16.58 8.93 4.87
N ASP A 87 -17.57 9.30 4.06
CA ASP A 87 -17.79 10.67 3.57
C ASP A 87 -18.52 11.59 4.56
N THR A 88 -18.89 11.07 5.73
CA THR A 88 -19.58 11.85 6.76
C THR A 88 -18.64 12.60 7.72
N ALA A 89 -17.34 12.28 7.69
CA ALA A 89 -16.33 13.08 8.39
C ALA A 89 -16.11 14.42 7.69
N THR A 90 -15.68 15.46 8.45
CA THR A 90 -15.30 16.75 7.86
C THR A 90 -14.00 16.61 7.06
N MET A 91 -13.02 15.95 7.65
CA MET A 91 -11.75 15.57 7.04
C MET A 91 -11.41 14.14 7.45
N ALA A 92 -10.98 13.32 6.53
CA ALA A 92 -10.54 11.98 6.85
C ALA A 92 -9.49 11.46 5.86
N ILE A 93 -8.53 10.69 6.39
CA ILE A 93 -7.61 9.84 5.62
C ILE A 93 -7.85 8.41 6.04
N SER A 94 -8.00 7.52 5.07
CA SER A 94 -8.17 6.08 5.30
C SER A 94 -6.97 5.49 6.06
N GLY A 95 -7.24 4.47 6.85
CA GLY A 95 -6.26 3.81 7.70
C GLY A 95 -6.13 2.32 7.38
N MET A 96 -5.93 1.54 8.43
CA MET A 96 -5.83 0.08 8.34
C MET A 96 -7.03 -0.50 7.58
N GLY A 97 -6.74 -1.27 6.55
CA GLY A 97 -7.70 -1.73 5.56
C GLY A 97 -7.52 -1.11 4.18
N THR A 98 -6.81 0.02 4.07
CA THR A 98 -6.46 0.58 2.76
C THR A 98 -5.46 -0.34 2.05
N PRO A 99 -5.78 -0.81 0.83
CA PRO A 99 -4.88 -1.66 0.07
C PRO A 99 -3.66 -0.89 -0.48
N ASP A 100 -2.71 -1.62 -1.04
CA ASP A 100 -1.71 -1.07 -1.94
C ASP A 100 -2.31 -0.80 -3.34
N LEU A 101 -1.51 -0.30 -4.28
CA LEU A 101 -1.98 -0.01 -5.64
C LEU A 101 -2.44 -1.27 -6.40
N ALA A 102 -1.94 -2.45 -6.02
CA ALA A 102 -2.33 -3.73 -6.61
C ALA A 102 -3.65 -4.29 -6.02
N ASP A 103 -4.34 -3.50 -5.19
CA ASP A 103 -5.56 -3.89 -4.45
C ASP A 103 -5.32 -5.08 -3.50
N ALA A 104 -4.13 -5.13 -2.93
CA ALA A 104 -3.68 -6.16 -2.00
C ALA A 104 -3.27 -5.56 -0.64
N TYR A 105 -2.99 -6.43 0.33
CA TYR A 105 -2.56 -6.02 1.67
C TYR A 105 -1.04 -6.04 1.78
N GLY A 106 -0.38 -5.22 0.95
CA GLY A 106 1.05 -5.08 0.91
C GLY A 106 1.73 -6.21 0.15
N LEU A 107 1.81 -6.10 -1.17
CA LEU A 107 2.63 -6.95 -2.01
C LEU A 107 3.97 -6.29 -2.27
N PHE A 108 5.02 -6.74 -1.59
CA PHE A 108 6.37 -6.31 -1.90
C PHE A 108 6.90 -6.99 -3.18
N SER A 109 7.94 -6.40 -3.78
CA SER A 109 8.69 -7.04 -4.86
C SER A 109 10.12 -7.29 -4.41
N TYR A 110 10.61 -8.49 -4.69
CA TYR A 110 11.98 -8.88 -4.40
C TYR A 110 12.66 -9.42 -5.66
N PHE A 111 13.87 -8.94 -5.90
CA PHE A 111 14.69 -9.30 -7.05
C PHE A 111 16.00 -9.90 -6.55
N THR A 112 16.35 -11.08 -7.02
CA THR A 112 17.58 -11.76 -6.64
C THR A 112 18.27 -12.38 -7.84
N SER A 113 19.60 -12.32 -7.85
CA SER A 113 20.41 -13.10 -8.79
C SER A 113 21.01 -14.36 -8.16
N ASP A 114 20.66 -14.67 -6.91
CA ASP A 114 21.10 -15.86 -6.22
C ASP A 114 20.21 -17.07 -6.62
N PRO A 115 20.73 -18.03 -7.38
CA PRO A 115 19.93 -19.18 -7.82
C PRO A 115 19.68 -20.20 -6.70
N PHE A 116 20.30 -20.03 -5.53
CA PHE A 116 20.16 -20.96 -4.39
C PHE A 116 19.15 -20.47 -3.35
N GLU A 117 18.67 -19.23 -3.46
CA GLU A 117 17.56 -18.78 -2.65
C GLU A 117 16.28 -19.49 -3.09
N ASP A 118 15.58 -20.11 -2.14
CA ASP A 118 14.30 -20.78 -2.39
C ASP A 118 13.17 -20.01 -1.69
N TYR A 119 12.34 -19.39 -2.49
CA TYR A 119 11.13 -18.72 -2.06
C TYR A 119 9.85 -19.42 -2.54
N ALA A 120 9.94 -20.72 -2.82
CA ALA A 120 8.77 -21.51 -3.18
C ALA A 120 7.72 -21.48 -2.06
N GLY A 121 6.53 -20.97 -2.38
CA GLY A 121 5.46 -20.82 -1.40
C GLY A 121 5.54 -19.55 -0.55
N MET A 122 6.41 -18.59 -0.89
CA MET A 122 6.45 -17.29 -0.23
C MET A 122 5.11 -16.57 -0.38
N GLU A 123 4.64 -16.00 0.71
CA GLU A 123 3.41 -15.23 0.77
C GLU A 123 3.68 -13.74 0.93
N GLY A 124 2.77 -12.89 0.43
CA GLY A 124 2.81 -11.44 0.67
C GLY A 124 3.75 -10.65 -0.21
N GLY A 125 4.37 -11.26 -1.22
CA GLY A 125 5.22 -10.58 -2.18
C GLY A 125 5.45 -11.36 -3.46
N THR A 126 6.21 -10.77 -4.38
CA THR A 126 6.65 -11.41 -5.62
C THR A 126 8.16 -11.52 -5.64
N VAL A 127 8.68 -12.67 -6.06
CA VAL A 127 10.12 -12.85 -6.28
C VAL A 127 10.38 -12.99 -7.76
N GLN A 128 11.35 -12.24 -8.25
CA GLN A 128 11.85 -12.35 -9.62
C GLN A 128 13.35 -12.67 -9.58
N TYR A 129 13.71 -13.80 -10.17
CA TYR A 129 15.11 -14.16 -10.40
C TYR A 129 15.60 -13.37 -11.61
N VAL A 130 16.72 -12.67 -11.43
CA VAL A 130 17.30 -11.78 -12.44
C VAL A 130 18.73 -12.16 -12.77
N ASP A 131 19.12 -11.93 -14.01
CA ASP A 131 20.49 -12.13 -14.45
C ASP A 131 21.30 -10.83 -14.30
N VAL A 132 22.55 -10.96 -13.87
CA VAL A 132 23.52 -9.87 -13.89
C VAL A 132 24.46 -10.07 -15.07
N ASN A 133 24.40 -9.16 -16.05
CA ASN A 133 25.25 -9.18 -17.24
C ASN A 133 26.07 -7.88 -17.28
N ASP A 134 27.38 -7.99 -17.26
CA ASP A 134 28.30 -6.82 -17.29
C ASP A 134 27.94 -5.76 -16.21
N ASN A 135 27.64 -6.18 -15.00
CA ASN A 135 27.18 -5.35 -13.89
C ASN A 135 25.85 -4.62 -14.17
N VAL A 136 25.02 -5.13 -15.07
CA VAL A 136 23.72 -4.56 -15.39
C VAL A 136 22.62 -5.59 -15.14
N VAL A 137 21.54 -5.15 -14.50
CA VAL A 137 20.30 -5.92 -14.30
C VAL A 137 19.16 -5.21 -15.01
N HIS A 138 18.39 -5.98 -15.80
CA HIS A 138 17.13 -5.54 -16.37
C HIS A 138 15.99 -6.29 -15.73
N ALA A 139 15.01 -5.59 -15.20
CA ALA A 139 13.85 -6.20 -14.55
C ALA A 139 12.56 -5.39 -14.78
N ASN A 140 11.45 -5.93 -14.33
CA ASN A 140 10.16 -5.26 -14.40
C ASN A 140 9.55 -5.14 -13.00
N LEU A 141 9.18 -3.92 -12.62
CA LEU A 141 8.32 -3.69 -11.46
C LEU A 141 6.88 -4.04 -11.85
N LEU A 142 6.30 -4.99 -11.12
CA LEU A 142 4.91 -5.40 -11.34
C LEU A 142 3.97 -4.41 -10.65
N GLY A 143 2.92 -4.01 -11.37
CA GLY A 143 1.87 -3.14 -10.87
C GLY A 143 0.54 -3.87 -10.67
N PRO A 144 -0.58 -3.15 -10.72
CA PRO A 144 -1.90 -3.74 -10.61
C PRO A 144 -2.25 -4.65 -11.80
N VAL A 145 -3.16 -5.59 -11.55
CA VAL A 145 -3.79 -6.36 -12.63
C VAL A 145 -4.58 -5.42 -13.51
N ASN A 146 -4.45 -5.56 -14.82
CA ASN A 146 -5.17 -4.75 -15.78
C ASN A 146 -6.61 -5.25 -15.97
N GLY A 147 -7.50 -4.89 -15.05
CA GLY A 147 -8.93 -5.23 -15.10
C GLY A 147 -9.71 -4.57 -16.24
N LEU A 148 -9.09 -3.65 -17.00
CA LEU A 148 -9.72 -3.05 -18.18
C LEU A 148 -9.56 -3.90 -19.45
N LYS A 149 -8.85 -5.01 -19.37
CA LYS A 149 -8.67 -5.96 -20.48
C LYS A 149 -9.23 -7.33 -20.11
N THR A 150 -9.60 -8.09 -21.15
CA THR A 150 -9.93 -9.50 -20.97
C THR A 150 -8.76 -10.24 -20.33
N LEU A 151 -8.98 -10.83 -19.15
CA LEU A 151 -7.95 -11.58 -18.45
C LEU A 151 -7.59 -12.84 -19.24
N GLN A 152 -6.31 -13.09 -19.36
CA GLN A 152 -5.76 -14.26 -20.02
C GLN A 152 -5.47 -15.34 -18.97
N ASP A 153 -5.71 -16.59 -19.33
CA ASP A 153 -5.34 -17.74 -18.51
C ASP A 153 -4.13 -18.44 -19.15
N ASP A 154 -2.94 -18.11 -18.67
CA ASP A 154 -1.70 -18.80 -19.05
C ASP A 154 -0.95 -19.19 -17.77
N SER A 155 -0.99 -20.48 -17.45
CA SER A 155 -0.30 -21.03 -16.28
C SER A 155 1.24 -20.91 -16.30
N ARG A 156 1.81 -20.53 -17.45
CA ARG A 156 3.27 -20.34 -17.60
C ARG A 156 3.74 -18.92 -17.22
N ASP A 157 2.82 -17.94 -17.27
CA ASP A 157 3.10 -16.57 -16.84
C ASP A 157 2.00 -16.10 -15.86
N PRO A 158 2.21 -16.29 -14.55
CA PRO A 158 1.23 -15.85 -13.55
C PRO A 158 1.02 -14.33 -13.53
N PHE A 159 1.90 -13.56 -14.18
CA PHE A 159 1.86 -12.10 -14.27
C PHE A 159 1.42 -11.57 -15.65
N ILE A 160 0.81 -12.44 -16.49
CA ILE A 160 0.40 -12.05 -17.85
C ILE A 160 -0.60 -10.90 -17.87
N ASN A 161 -1.46 -10.81 -16.87
CA ASN A 161 -2.48 -9.78 -16.73
C ASN A 161 -2.00 -8.56 -15.89
N THR A 162 -0.78 -8.60 -15.41
CA THR A 162 -0.22 -7.57 -14.54
C THR A 162 0.47 -6.50 -15.36
N THR A 163 0.24 -5.24 -15.02
CA THR A 163 0.98 -4.11 -15.62
C THR A 163 2.46 -4.17 -15.20
N LYS A 164 3.35 -3.69 -16.06
CA LYS A 164 4.80 -3.82 -15.83
C LYS A 164 5.52 -2.53 -16.21
N ILE A 165 6.47 -2.13 -15.39
CA ILE A 165 7.38 -1.00 -15.66
C ILE A 165 8.80 -1.55 -15.75
N PRO A 166 9.47 -1.44 -16.89
CA PRO A 166 10.88 -1.83 -16.99
C PRO A 166 11.76 -0.86 -16.21
N PHE A 167 12.76 -1.42 -15.53
CA PHE A 167 13.81 -0.64 -14.91
C PHE A 167 15.17 -1.31 -15.11
N THR A 168 16.24 -0.52 -14.96
CA THR A 168 17.62 -0.98 -15.10
C THR A 168 18.42 -0.62 -13.87
N VAL A 169 19.21 -1.56 -13.38
CA VAL A 169 20.15 -1.32 -12.28
C VAL A 169 21.57 -1.53 -12.77
N TYR A 170 22.40 -0.54 -12.56
CA TYR A 170 23.83 -0.59 -12.84
C TYR A 170 24.56 -0.77 -11.52
N LEU A 171 25.26 -1.88 -11.39
CA LEU A 171 25.98 -2.24 -10.16
C LEU A 171 27.37 -1.60 -10.16
N ASP A 172 27.76 -1.08 -9.02
CA ASP A 172 29.12 -0.64 -8.73
C ASP A 172 29.59 -1.37 -7.47
N PRO A 173 30.18 -2.57 -7.61
CA PRO A 173 30.67 -3.35 -6.47
C PRO A 173 31.78 -2.65 -5.70
N ASP A 174 32.59 -1.83 -6.35
CA ASP A 174 33.69 -1.11 -5.71
C ASP A 174 33.17 0.02 -4.79
N ALA A 175 32.07 0.65 -5.18
CA ALA A 175 31.39 1.67 -4.38
C ALA A 175 30.33 1.08 -3.42
N ASP A 176 30.11 -0.24 -3.43
CA ASP A 176 29.05 -0.92 -2.68
C ASP A 176 27.67 -0.27 -2.90
N GLY A 177 27.34 0.00 -4.15
CA GLY A 177 26.16 0.76 -4.52
C GLY A 177 25.65 0.49 -5.94
N VAL A 178 24.56 1.14 -6.27
CA VAL A 178 23.92 1.01 -7.58
C VAL A 178 23.41 2.35 -8.09
N ARG A 179 23.26 2.45 -9.44
CA ARG A 179 22.38 3.41 -10.07
C ARG A 179 21.14 2.66 -10.58
N LEU A 180 19.98 3.09 -10.14
CA LEU A 180 18.70 2.57 -10.58
C LEU A 180 18.02 3.59 -11.50
N ASP A 181 17.73 3.16 -12.73
CA ASP A 181 17.04 3.96 -13.74
C ASP A 181 15.63 3.41 -13.96
N ILE A 182 14.59 4.21 -13.70
CA ILE A 182 13.18 3.86 -13.85
C ILE A 182 12.39 5.07 -14.36
N GLN A 183 11.63 4.90 -15.44
CA GLN A 183 10.75 5.94 -16.03
C GLN A 183 11.40 7.33 -16.12
N GLY A 184 12.66 7.39 -16.57
CA GLY A 184 13.41 8.63 -16.74
C GLY A 184 14.03 9.20 -15.47
N SER A 185 13.79 8.61 -14.32
CA SER A 185 14.46 8.94 -13.06
C SER A 185 15.71 8.09 -12.88
N SER A 186 16.80 8.69 -12.36
CA SER A 186 18.04 8.01 -12.01
C SER A 186 18.32 8.23 -10.52
N ILE A 187 18.50 7.15 -9.77
CA ILE A 187 18.67 7.17 -8.33
C ILE A 187 19.96 6.43 -7.97
N LEU A 188 20.80 7.05 -7.18
CA LEU A 188 22.00 6.42 -6.62
C LEU A 188 21.68 5.90 -5.22
N LEU A 189 21.94 4.62 -4.98
CA LEU A 189 21.71 3.96 -3.70
C LEU A 189 22.96 3.17 -3.27
N LYS A 190 23.27 3.23 -2.00
CA LYS A 190 24.23 2.33 -1.37
C LYS A 190 23.51 1.10 -0.82
N ARG A 191 24.28 0.02 -0.64
CA ARG A 191 23.77 -1.16 0.05
C ARG A 191 23.26 -0.78 1.45
N GLY A 192 22.09 -1.33 1.84
CA GLY A 192 21.41 -1.06 3.10
C GLY A 192 20.65 0.28 3.13
N GLN A 193 20.63 1.04 2.03
CA GLN A 193 19.98 2.34 1.96
C GLN A 193 18.63 2.23 1.24
N TYR A 194 17.56 2.70 1.89
CA TYR A 194 16.28 2.95 1.24
C TYR A 194 16.34 4.20 0.36
N SER A 195 15.71 4.13 -0.79
CA SER A 195 15.51 5.30 -1.64
C SER A 195 14.57 6.33 -0.99
N PRO A 196 14.60 7.59 -1.41
CA PRO A 196 13.42 8.44 -1.32
C PRO A 196 12.21 7.79 -1.99
N TRP A 197 11.02 8.37 -1.84
CA TRP A 197 9.86 7.98 -2.61
C TRP A 197 10.13 8.09 -4.11
N VAL A 198 9.82 7.03 -4.84
CA VAL A 198 9.91 6.94 -6.29
C VAL A 198 8.50 6.85 -6.83
N SER A 199 8.08 7.85 -7.58
CA SER A 199 6.80 7.82 -8.29
C SER A 199 6.88 6.87 -9.46
N VAL A 200 5.85 6.05 -9.65
CA VAL A 200 5.72 5.08 -10.72
C VAL A 200 4.34 5.18 -11.36
N GLU A 201 4.28 5.07 -12.70
CA GLU A 201 3.04 5.18 -13.45
C GLU A 201 2.82 3.93 -14.29
N PHE A 202 1.71 3.27 -14.12
CA PHE A 202 1.33 2.06 -14.84
C PHE A 202 0.27 2.38 -15.89
N GLU A 203 0.55 2.03 -17.14
CA GLU A 203 -0.41 2.16 -18.23
C GLU A 203 -1.41 0.99 -18.20
N LEU A 204 -2.69 1.31 -18.05
CA LEU A 204 -3.79 0.34 -18.17
C LEU A 204 -4.26 0.27 -19.64
N LEU A 205 -4.46 1.44 -20.26
CA LEU A 205 -4.83 1.55 -21.66
C LEU A 205 -4.04 2.71 -22.31
N PRO A 206 -3.58 2.55 -23.57
CA PRO A 206 -2.92 3.63 -24.29
C PRO A 206 -3.78 4.89 -24.30
N ILE A 207 -3.20 6.03 -23.90
CA ILE A 207 -3.78 7.39 -23.95
C ILE A 207 -4.88 7.64 -22.89
N VAL A 208 -5.60 6.63 -22.41
CA VAL A 208 -6.87 6.84 -21.68
C VAL A 208 -6.82 6.41 -20.21
N GLY A 209 -5.81 5.66 -19.80
CA GLY A 209 -5.82 5.16 -18.42
C GLY A 209 -4.43 4.83 -17.91
N THR A 210 -3.95 5.64 -17.00
CA THR A 210 -2.78 5.34 -16.17
C THR A 210 -3.20 5.34 -14.71
N VAL A 211 -2.48 4.59 -13.89
CA VAL A 211 -2.59 4.65 -12.43
C VAL A 211 -1.22 4.93 -11.86
N ARG A 212 -1.19 5.78 -10.83
CA ARG A 212 0.05 6.22 -10.19
C ARG A 212 0.19 5.68 -8.80
N GLY A 213 1.42 5.38 -8.46
CA GLY A 213 1.81 4.99 -7.13
C GLY A 213 3.21 5.45 -6.78
N ASN A 214 3.60 5.15 -5.57
CA ASN A 214 4.93 5.45 -5.07
C ASN A 214 5.48 4.30 -4.24
N ALA A 215 6.77 4.03 -4.39
CA ALA A 215 7.46 2.96 -3.69
C ALA A 215 8.85 3.40 -3.23
N ARG A 216 9.44 2.66 -2.30
CA ARG A 216 10.84 2.80 -1.90
C ARG A 216 11.62 1.55 -2.30
N PHE A 217 12.85 1.73 -2.69
CA PHE A 217 13.76 0.68 -3.09
C PHE A 217 14.86 0.53 -2.03
N LEU A 218 15.18 -0.71 -1.66
CA LEU A 218 16.28 -1.04 -0.76
C LEU A 218 17.24 -1.99 -1.47
N VAL A 219 18.47 -1.54 -1.71
CA VAL A 219 19.54 -2.41 -2.20
C VAL A 219 20.08 -3.22 -1.03
N LYS A 220 19.85 -4.52 -1.04
CA LYS A 220 20.27 -5.42 0.03
C LYS A 220 21.67 -5.98 -0.20
N GLU A 221 22.01 -6.27 -1.46
CA GLU A 221 23.29 -6.85 -1.84
C GLU A 221 23.68 -6.40 -3.25
N VAL A 222 24.98 -6.09 -3.45
CA VAL A 222 25.53 -5.66 -4.75
C VAL A 222 26.43 -6.76 -5.35
N GLY A 223 27.03 -7.60 -4.53
CA GLY A 223 27.85 -8.75 -4.91
C GLY A 223 28.15 -9.66 -3.71
N PRO A 224 28.38 -10.98 -3.87
CA PRO A 224 28.47 -11.73 -5.14
C PRO A 224 27.15 -11.92 -5.89
N HIS A 225 26.03 -11.74 -5.23
CA HIS A 225 24.70 -11.73 -5.82
C HIS A 225 24.08 -10.35 -5.69
N PHE A 226 23.21 -10.01 -6.62
CA PHE A 226 22.41 -8.79 -6.52
C PHE A 226 21.08 -9.10 -5.82
N LYS A 227 20.70 -8.24 -4.86
CA LYS A 227 19.43 -8.35 -4.16
C LYS A 227 18.81 -6.98 -3.96
N LEU A 228 17.55 -6.84 -4.39
CA LEU A 228 16.78 -5.60 -4.31
C LEU A 228 15.39 -5.89 -3.76
N TYR A 229 15.03 -5.18 -2.72
CA TYR A 229 13.66 -5.15 -2.19
C TYR A 229 12.96 -3.85 -2.62
N VAL A 230 11.69 -3.96 -2.95
CA VAL A 230 10.82 -2.81 -3.23
C VAL A 230 9.59 -2.92 -2.35
N THR A 231 9.27 -1.84 -1.63
CA THR A 231 8.07 -1.77 -0.79
C THR A 231 6.81 -2.02 -1.61
N PRO A 232 5.71 -2.45 -1.00
CA PRO A 232 4.41 -2.37 -1.64
C PRO A 232 4.19 -1.00 -2.27
N ILE A 233 3.56 -0.97 -3.44
CA ILE A 233 3.35 0.27 -4.18
C ILE A 233 2.16 0.99 -3.56
N ASN A 234 2.42 2.11 -2.91
CA ASN A 234 1.38 2.94 -2.31
C ASN A 234 0.57 3.66 -3.38
N ILE A 235 -0.71 3.93 -3.10
CA ILE A 235 -1.56 4.79 -3.92
C ILE A 235 -0.98 6.21 -3.89
N ASP A 236 -0.83 6.85 -5.05
CA ASP A 236 -0.33 8.23 -5.11
C ASP A 236 -1.32 9.20 -4.45
N PRO A 237 -0.94 9.88 -3.36
CA PRO A 237 -1.85 10.79 -2.67
C PRO A 237 -2.19 12.05 -3.47
N SER A 238 -1.39 12.41 -4.46
CA SER A 238 -1.62 13.58 -5.32
C SER A 238 -2.72 13.34 -6.37
N GLU A 239 -2.87 12.08 -6.81
CA GLU A 239 -3.86 11.65 -7.79
C GLU A 239 -4.33 10.22 -7.45
N PRO A 240 -5.07 10.06 -6.33
CA PRO A 240 -5.40 8.73 -5.83
C PRO A 240 -6.35 7.98 -6.77
N ALA A 241 -5.94 6.79 -7.18
CA ALA A 241 -6.76 5.89 -7.99
C ALA A 241 -7.94 5.29 -7.22
N MET A 242 -7.94 5.41 -5.89
CA MET A 242 -8.92 4.83 -4.97
C MET A 242 -9.36 5.87 -3.92
N PRO A 243 -10.56 5.75 -3.32
CA PRO A 243 -11.11 6.74 -2.38
C PRO A 243 -10.42 6.64 -1.00
N ILE A 244 -9.28 7.31 -0.83
CA ILE A 244 -8.46 7.30 0.39
C ILE A 244 -8.66 8.51 1.29
N SER A 245 -9.42 9.52 0.85
CA SER A 245 -9.65 10.75 1.64
C SER A 245 -11.07 11.30 1.51
N THR A 246 -11.48 12.07 2.50
CA THR A 246 -12.70 12.88 2.53
C THR A 246 -12.35 14.28 3.08
N PRO A 247 -12.61 15.39 2.35
CA PRO A 247 -12.99 15.44 0.93
C PRO A 247 -12.02 14.68 0.02
N GLY A 248 -12.45 14.35 -1.20
CA GLY A 248 -11.65 13.55 -2.14
C GLY A 248 -10.29 14.17 -2.52
N ASP A 249 -10.16 15.49 -2.43
CA ASP A 249 -8.93 16.25 -2.68
C ASP A 249 -8.04 16.41 -1.43
N PHE A 250 -8.49 15.99 -0.26
CA PHE A 250 -7.75 16.17 0.99
C PHE A 250 -6.38 15.47 1.01
N SER A 251 -6.26 14.28 0.41
CA SER A 251 -4.97 13.62 0.28
C SER A 251 -3.98 14.40 -0.58
N ARG A 252 -4.49 15.10 -1.61
CA ARG A 252 -3.67 16.00 -2.45
C ARG A 252 -3.22 17.24 -1.68
N GLU A 253 -4.11 17.87 -0.90
CA GLU A 253 -3.71 19.00 -0.03
C GLU A 253 -2.55 18.61 0.89
N ILE A 254 -2.63 17.44 1.52
CA ILE A 254 -1.56 16.93 2.39
C ILE A 254 -0.28 16.70 1.58
N TYR A 255 -0.38 16.12 0.40
CA TYR A 255 0.77 15.92 -0.48
C TYR A 255 1.44 17.24 -0.90
N GLU A 256 0.66 18.27 -1.22
CA GLU A 256 1.19 19.60 -1.58
C GLU A 256 1.96 20.25 -0.42
N ASP A 257 1.54 20.00 0.82
CA ASP A 257 2.17 20.54 2.01
C ASP A 257 3.36 19.69 2.53
N LEU A 258 3.27 18.37 2.46
CA LEU A 258 4.22 17.44 3.11
C LEU A 258 5.00 16.53 2.14
N GLY A 259 4.57 16.44 0.87
CA GLY A 259 5.09 15.46 -0.09
C GLY A 259 4.42 14.07 0.04
N PHE A 260 5.06 13.06 -0.51
CA PHE A 260 4.56 11.69 -0.46
C PHE A 260 4.55 11.14 0.97
N PHE A 261 3.54 10.33 1.26
CA PHE A 261 3.38 9.62 2.53
C PHE A 261 2.78 8.23 2.31
N TYR A 262 2.91 7.35 3.28
CA TYR A 262 2.31 6.01 3.23
C TYR A 262 0.78 6.11 3.23
N THR A 263 0.18 5.73 2.12
CA THR A 263 -1.28 5.64 1.93
C THR A 263 -1.83 4.27 2.29
N GLN A 264 -1.03 3.23 2.12
CA GLN A 264 -1.37 1.88 2.53
C GLN A 264 -1.69 1.80 4.03
N GLY A 265 -2.69 1.00 4.40
CA GLY A 265 -3.19 0.93 5.76
C GLY A 265 -2.25 0.23 6.74
N MET A 266 -1.57 -0.82 6.28
CA MET A 266 -0.51 -1.55 7.01
C MET A 266 0.80 -1.26 6.29
N SER A 267 1.45 -0.17 6.67
CA SER A 267 2.57 0.40 5.91
C SER A 267 3.91 -0.27 6.25
N GLU A 268 4.06 -0.74 7.49
CA GLU A 268 5.21 -1.53 7.90
C GLU A 268 5.12 -2.94 7.30
N ASP A 269 6.12 -3.34 6.51
CA ASP A 269 6.07 -4.59 5.74
C ASP A 269 6.42 -5.81 6.61
N THR A 270 5.48 -6.17 7.47
CA THR A 270 5.58 -7.33 8.35
C THR A 270 5.72 -8.63 7.59
N LYS A 271 5.18 -8.71 6.36
CA LYS A 271 5.27 -9.91 5.53
C LYS A 271 6.69 -10.10 5.00
N ALA A 272 7.34 -9.03 4.53
CA ALA A 272 8.73 -9.12 4.08
C ALA A 272 9.68 -9.52 5.22
N LEU A 273 9.41 -9.07 6.45
CA LEU A 273 10.16 -9.51 7.62
C LEU A 273 9.89 -10.99 7.95
N ASP A 274 8.62 -11.40 8.00
CA ASP A 274 8.21 -12.77 8.31
C ASP A 274 8.76 -13.79 7.31
N GLN A 275 8.81 -13.42 6.05
CA GLN A 275 9.36 -14.25 4.96
C GLN A 275 10.90 -14.18 4.85
N GLY A 276 11.58 -13.46 5.74
CA GLY A 276 13.05 -13.32 5.74
C GLY A 276 13.61 -12.46 4.59
N VAL A 277 12.75 -11.79 3.84
CA VAL A 277 13.18 -10.85 2.79
C VAL A 277 13.78 -9.60 3.40
N LEU A 278 13.22 -9.07 4.48
CA LEU A 278 13.86 -8.06 5.33
C LEU A 278 14.41 -8.71 6.59
N ASN A 279 15.54 -8.23 7.05
CA ASN A 279 16.02 -8.52 8.40
C ASN A 279 15.45 -7.50 9.40
N ASP A 280 15.70 -7.70 10.70
CA ASP A 280 15.17 -6.84 11.76
C ASP A 280 15.61 -5.38 11.63
N GLU A 281 16.85 -5.12 11.22
CA GLU A 281 17.38 -3.77 11.05
C GLU A 281 16.75 -3.05 9.86
N GLU A 282 16.59 -3.74 8.74
CA GLU A 282 15.96 -3.22 7.53
C GLU A 282 14.48 -2.92 7.77
N PHE A 283 13.77 -3.82 8.48
CA PHE A 283 12.40 -3.59 8.88
C PHE A 283 12.27 -2.43 9.88
N ALA A 284 13.14 -2.35 10.88
CA ALA A 284 13.14 -1.25 11.84
C ALA A 284 13.38 0.10 11.16
N ALA A 285 14.27 0.15 10.16
CA ALA A 285 14.50 1.36 9.37
C ALA A 285 13.24 1.76 8.59
N GLN A 286 12.52 0.81 7.99
CA GLN A 286 11.25 1.09 7.31
C GLN A 286 10.18 1.56 8.29
N ALA A 287 10.03 0.89 9.43
CA ALA A 287 9.08 1.27 10.47
C ALA A 287 9.34 2.69 11.00
N GLN A 288 10.61 3.11 11.09
CA GLN A 288 10.98 4.47 11.45
C GLN A 288 10.49 5.49 10.42
N PHE A 289 10.65 5.23 9.11
CA PHE A 289 10.10 6.11 8.07
C PHE A 289 8.58 6.24 8.18
N VAL A 290 7.88 5.14 8.41
CA VAL A 290 6.42 5.14 8.59
C VAL A 290 6.03 5.99 9.80
N TYR A 291 6.73 5.83 10.91
CA TYR A 291 6.48 6.60 12.12
C TYR A 291 6.74 8.09 11.92
N ASP A 292 7.87 8.47 11.32
CA ASP A 292 8.24 9.87 11.08
C ASP A 292 7.22 10.56 10.17
N GLU A 293 6.79 9.91 9.10
CA GLU A 293 5.75 10.44 8.20
C GLU A 293 4.40 10.58 8.91
N ARG A 294 4.03 9.65 9.79
CA ARG A 294 2.81 9.77 10.59
C ARG A 294 2.88 10.88 11.61
N MET A 295 4.04 11.10 12.21
CA MET A 295 4.25 12.25 13.10
C MET A 295 4.11 13.56 12.34
N MET A 296 4.73 13.71 11.18
CA MET A 296 4.57 14.89 10.33
C MET A 296 3.10 15.13 9.95
N LEU A 297 2.39 14.07 9.54
CA LEU A 297 0.97 14.14 9.20
C LEU A 297 0.13 14.56 10.42
N PHE A 298 0.37 13.96 11.57
CA PHE A 298 -0.33 14.29 12.81
C PHE A 298 -0.11 15.74 13.22
N GLU A 299 1.13 16.22 13.21
CA GLU A 299 1.47 17.59 13.55
C GLU A 299 0.81 18.59 12.59
N HIS A 300 0.84 18.31 11.29
CA HIS A 300 0.17 19.11 10.28
C HIS A 300 -1.35 19.19 10.52
N GLU A 301 -2.00 18.07 10.74
CA GLU A 301 -3.43 18.00 11.04
C GLU A 301 -3.76 18.74 12.35
N LEU A 302 -2.96 18.54 13.40
CA LEU A 302 -3.14 19.17 14.69
C LEU A 302 -3.04 20.70 14.61
N GLU A 303 -2.06 21.23 13.86
CA GLU A 303 -1.91 22.70 13.68
C GLU A 303 -3.07 23.31 12.88
N ARG A 304 -3.62 22.61 11.93
CA ARG A 304 -4.83 23.03 11.22
C ARG A 304 -6.06 22.95 12.13
N PHE A 305 -6.20 21.87 12.88
CA PHE A 305 -7.31 21.62 13.78
C PHE A 305 -7.38 22.65 14.93
N LYS A 306 -6.26 23.08 15.49
CA LYS A 306 -6.18 24.13 16.52
C LYS A 306 -6.79 25.46 16.10
N LYS A 307 -6.99 25.71 14.81
CA LYS A 307 -7.63 26.94 14.29
C LYS A 307 -9.15 26.89 14.37
N LEU A 308 -9.73 25.74 14.74
CA LEU A 308 -11.17 25.58 14.92
C LEU A 308 -11.57 25.96 16.35
N ASP A 309 -12.69 26.65 16.50
CA ASP A 309 -13.24 26.99 17.83
C ASP A 309 -13.69 25.75 18.61
N ARG A 310 -14.13 24.73 17.90
CA ARG A 310 -14.55 23.43 18.44
C ARG A 310 -14.40 22.34 17.38
N GLY A 311 -14.26 21.08 17.81
CA GLY A 311 -14.18 19.96 16.90
C GLY A 311 -13.80 18.67 17.62
N PHE A 312 -13.67 17.62 16.85
CA PHE A 312 -13.15 16.33 17.26
C PHE A 312 -12.00 15.95 16.33
N LEU A 313 -10.84 15.61 16.87
CA LEU A 313 -9.69 15.09 16.14
C LEU A 313 -9.36 13.71 16.66
N PHE A 314 -9.32 12.73 15.77
CA PHE A 314 -8.82 11.40 16.01
C PHE A 314 -7.70 11.08 15.03
N PHE A 315 -6.59 10.61 15.57
CA PHE A 315 -5.46 10.12 14.79
C PHE A 315 -4.99 8.77 15.32
N TYR A 316 -4.77 7.79 14.43
CA TYR A 316 -4.32 6.46 14.81
C TYR A 316 -2.87 6.21 14.37
N PHE A 317 -2.06 5.79 15.35
CA PHE A 317 -0.66 5.39 15.14
C PHE A 317 -0.56 3.87 15.08
N SER A 318 -0.58 3.28 13.89
CA SER A 318 -0.47 1.82 13.73
C SER A 318 0.92 1.29 14.04
N SER A 319 1.95 2.16 14.02
CA SER A 319 3.34 1.73 14.27
C SER A 319 3.54 1.10 15.65
N VAL A 320 2.73 1.49 16.66
CA VAL A 320 2.75 0.85 17.98
C VAL A 320 2.25 -0.60 17.90
N ASP A 321 1.14 -0.81 17.18
CA ASP A 321 0.52 -2.12 17.00
C ASP A 321 1.46 -3.05 16.20
N LEU A 322 1.84 -2.63 14.99
CA LEU A 322 2.69 -3.43 14.12
C LEU A 322 4.09 -3.66 14.70
N GLY A 323 4.66 -2.64 15.35
CA GLY A 323 5.95 -2.75 16.03
C GLY A 323 5.92 -3.76 17.18
N THR A 324 4.86 -3.74 17.99
CA THR A 324 4.71 -4.72 19.09
C THR A 324 4.51 -6.15 18.56
N HIS A 325 3.73 -6.34 17.51
CA HIS A 325 3.57 -7.65 16.88
C HIS A 325 4.90 -8.24 16.41
N MET A 326 5.76 -7.44 15.80
CA MET A 326 7.01 -7.94 15.22
C MET A 326 8.18 -8.00 16.21
N PHE A 327 8.27 -7.04 17.14
CA PHE A 327 9.42 -6.91 18.04
C PHE A 327 9.16 -7.39 19.48
N TRP A 328 7.96 -7.85 19.81
CA TRP A 328 7.70 -8.41 21.15
C TRP A 328 8.66 -9.55 21.50
N ARG A 329 9.05 -10.35 20.50
CA ARG A 329 10.04 -11.42 20.63
C ARG A 329 11.39 -10.95 21.18
N MET A 330 11.77 -9.68 20.94
CA MET A 330 13.01 -9.08 21.45
C MET A 330 12.99 -8.87 22.98
N MET A 331 11.83 -9.05 23.62
CA MET A 331 11.68 -9.03 25.08
C MET A 331 11.95 -10.40 25.70
N ASP A 332 12.08 -11.44 24.90
CA ASP A 332 12.38 -12.80 25.37
C ASP A 332 13.89 -12.98 25.44
N GLU A 333 14.40 -13.28 26.65
CA GLU A 333 15.85 -13.49 26.89
C GLU A 333 16.38 -14.75 26.19
N GLU A 334 15.50 -15.68 25.80
CA GLU A 334 15.85 -16.92 25.11
C GLU A 334 15.77 -16.83 23.57
N HIS A 335 15.37 -15.68 23.02
CA HIS A 335 15.21 -15.48 21.58
C HIS A 335 16.55 -15.25 20.88
#